data_45ce9cc208a574ac8b7ec6f916e4de5d
#
_entry.id   45ce9cc208a574ac8b7ec6f916e4de5d
#
_cell.length_a   1.000
_cell.length_b   1.000
_cell.length_c   1.000
_cell.angle_alpha   90.00
_cell.angle_beta   90.00
_cell.angle_gamma   90.00
#
_symmetry.space_group_name_H-M   'P 1'
#
loop_
_entity.id
_entity.type
_entity.pdbx_description
1 polymer ?
#
loop_
_entity_poly.entity_id
_entity_poly.type
_entity_poly.pdbx_seq_one_letter_code
_entity_poly.pdbx_strand_id
1 'polypeptide(L)'
;ISNNRFIKLKILITNDDGIFSSGIYALWEVAKEFGSVYVVAPNSQKSATGHSITISKPLFIDKIKRRNGFEGIAVTGSPADCVKFGLKKILSNAPDLILSGINLGSNLGYNIIYSGTVAAAIEGAMQNIPSIAFSIDSFNPKSFDTSKSIIRQIINLAIENRITKKFIWNVNIPNCGIDQLKGIKVASQGNQYFNDDFDTRVDPKGNEYYWMVGNMVDEDSTFDSDSYVVKNDYASISPIGFNLSSSKEIEEMRKILD
;
A
#
# COMPACT_ATOMS: atom_id res chain seq x y z
N ILE A 1 -12.46 0.93 36.70
CA ILE A 1 -12.56 -0.39 36.05
C ILE A 1 -13.16 -0.10 34.66
N SER A 2 -12.32 0.16 33.67
CA SER A 2 -12.75 0.38 32.28
C SER A 2 -12.98 -0.98 31.62
N ASN A 3 -14.26 -1.27 31.32
CA ASN A 3 -14.62 -2.39 30.43
C ASN A 3 -14.04 -2.13 29.04
N ASN A 4 -12.82 -2.56 28.78
CA ASN A 4 -12.25 -2.63 27.46
C ASN A 4 -12.96 -3.80 26.72
N ARG A 5 -14.15 -3.52 26.13
CA ARG A 5 -14.69 -4.39 25.09
C ARG A 5 -13.70 -4.29 23.92
N PHE A 6 -12.89 -5.32 23.75
CA PHE A 6 -12.11 -5.49 22.53
C PHE A 6 -13.08 -5.50 21.35
N ILE A 7 -13.16 -4.39 20.63
CA ILE A 7 -13.94 -4.28 19.40
C ILE A 7 -13.23 -5.22 18.41
N LYS A 8 -13.86 -6.34 18.07
CA LYS A 8 -13.35 -7.23 17.02
C LYS A 8 -13.59 -6.56 15.69
N LEU A 9 -12.56 -6.01 15.08
CA LEU A 9 -12.64 -5.42 13.76
C LEU A 9 -12.91 -6.46 12.68
N LYS A 10 -13.54 -6.03 11.59
CA LYS A 10 -13.59 -6.75 10.32
C LYS A 10 -12.56 -6.08 9.39
N ILE A 11 -11.53 -6.81 9.00
CA ILE A 11 -10.41 -6.27 8.24
C ILE A 11 -10.32 -6.97 6.89
N LEU A 12 -10.26 -6.20 5.80
CA LEU A 12 -9.92 -6.71 4.48
C LEU A 12 -8.44 -6.46 4.21
N ILE A 13 -7.72 -7.49 3.78
CA ILE A 13 -6.30 -7.40 3.41
C ILE A 13 -6.13 -7.68 1.92
N THR A 14 -5.29 -6.87 1.28
CA THR A 14 -4.80 -7.07 -0.09
C THR A 14 -3.33 -6.67 -0.22
N ASN A 15 -2.75 -6.80 -1.40
CA ASN A 15 -1.42 -6.31 -1.78
C ASN A 15 -1.26 -6.28 -3.30
N ASP A 16 -0.08 -5.96 -3.83
CA ASP A 16 0.30 -6.09 -5.24
C ASP A 16 1.37 -7.17 -5.49
N ASP A 17 2.10 -7.62 -4.47
CA ASP A 17 3.05 -8.74 -4.57
C ASP A 17 2.40 -10.12 -4.75
N GLY A 18 1.10 -10.20 -4.59
CA GLY A 18 0.30 -11.42 -4.72
C GLY A 18 0.10 -12.18 -3.40
N ILE A 19 -0.91 -13.06 -3.39
CA ILE A 19 -1.39 -13.77 -2.20
C ILE A 19 -0.35 -14.71 -1.56
N PHE A 20 0.68 -15.09 -2.30
CA PHE A 20 1.75 -15.96 -1.82
C PHE A 20 2.94 -15.21 -1.25
N SER A 21 2.98 -13.87 -1.33
CA SER A 21 4.09 -13.07 -0.82
C SER A 21 4.30 -13.23 0.69
N SER A 22 5.51 -12.99 1.15
CA SER A 22 5.84 -12.99 2.58
C SER A 22 5.25 -11.77 3.29
N GLY A 23 5.14 -10.64 2.58
CA GLY A 23 4.61 -9.39 3.13
C GLY A 23 3.13 -9.48 3.51
N ILE A 24 2.27 -10.04 2.65
CA ILE A 24 0.85 -10.20 2.98
C ILE A 24 0.64 -11.17 4.15
N TYR A 25 1.50 -12.19 4.23
CA TYR A 25 1.45 -13.13 5.34
C TYR A 25 1.84 -12.45 6.66
N ALA A 26 2.89 -11.62 6.66
CA ALA A 26 3.31 -10.86 7.84
C ALA A 26 2.22 -9.85 8.27
N LEU A 27 1.55 -9.19 7.32
CA LEU A 27 0.44 -8.29 7.59
C LEU A 27 -0.76 -9.03 8.20
N TRP A 28 -1.10 -10.20 7.66
CA TRP A 28 -2.17 -11.05 8.18
C TRP A 28 -1.88 -11.53 9.62
N GLU A 29 -0.62 -11.88 9.94
CA GLU A 29 -0.24 -12.29 11.29
C GLU A 29 -0.51 -11.21 12.34
N VAL A 30 -0.34 -9.94 11.97
CA VAL A 30 -0.65 -8.82 12.86
C VAL A 30 -2.16 -8.53 12.87
N ALA A 31 -2.78 -8.45 11.71
CA ALA A 31 -4.19 -8.04 11.61
C ALA A 31 -5.14 -8.98 12.37
N LYS A 32 -4.86 -10.30 12.41
CA LYS A 32 -5.68 -11.27 13.16
C LYS A 32 -5.70 -11.03 14.69
N GLU A 33 -4.77 -10.25 15.22
CA GLU A 33 -4.77 -9.85 16.64
C GLU A 33 -5.92 -8.86 16.94
N PHE A 34 -6.39 -8.14 15.92
CA PHE A 34 -7.42 -7.09 16.03
C PHE A 34 -8.83 -7.55 15.67
N GLY A 35 -8.98 -8.69 15.01
CA GLY A 35 -10.32 -9.17 14.66
C GLY A 35 -10.39 -10.24 13.58
N SER A 36 -11.50 -10.23 12.84
CA SER A 36 -11.73 -11.14 11.71
C SER A 36 -11.07 -10.61 10.46
N VAL A 37 -10.22 -11.41 9.82
CA VAL A 37 -9.44 -11.02 8.65
C VAL A 37 -9.92 -11.76 7.41
N TYR A 38 -10.13 -11.01 6.34
CA TYR A 38 -10.46 -11.50 5.00
C TYR A 38 -9.32 -11.12 4.06
N VAL A 39 -8.71 -12.10 3.41
CA VAL A 39 -7.60 -11.86 2.48
C VAL A 39 -8.12 -12.05 1.06
N VAL A 40 -8.01 -10.99 0.25
CA VAL A 40 -8.32 -11.02 -1.19
C VAL A 40 -7.19 -10.31 -1.91
N ALA A 41 -6.39 -11.03 -2.69
CA ALA A 41 -5.17 -10.50 -3.28
C ALA A 41 -4.94 -11.05 -4.68
N PRO A 42 -4.12 -10.41 -5.51
CA PRO A 42 -3.76 -10.92 -6.82
C PRO A 42 -3.13 -12.33 -6.74
N ASN A 43 -3.40 -13.16 -7.73
CA ASN A 43 -2.82 -14.50 -7.85
C ASN A 43 -1.32 -14.48 -8.20
N SER A 44 -0.82 -13.36 -8.71
CA SER A 44 0.57 -13.11 -9.09
C SER A 44 0.92 -11.65 -8.84
N GLN A 45 2.21 -11.35 -8.79
CA GLN A 45 2.72 -10.00 -8.63
C GLN A 45 2.17 -9.04 -9.70
N LYS A 46 1.80 -7.83 -9.29
CA LYS A 46 1.21 -6.74 -10.07
C LYS A 46 1.94 -5.42 -9.84
N SER A 47 3.27 -5.46 -9.83
CA SER A 47 4.11 -4.26 -9.65
C SER A 47 3.87 -3.24 -10.76
N ALA A 48 4.00 -1.96 -10.41
CA ALA A 48 3.88 -0.81 -11.31
C ALA A 48 2.56 -0.78 -12.13
N THR A 49 1.46 -1.34 -11.60
CA THR A 49 0.16 -1.30 -12.28
C THR A 49 -0.65 -0.05 -11.96
N GLY A 50 -0.22 0.77 -11.00
CA GLY A 50 -0.96 1.93 -10.54
C GLY A 50 -2.39 1.59 -10.12
N HIS A 51 -3.32 2.54 -10.26
CA HIS A 51 -4.75 2.36 -9.94
C HIS A 51 -5.54 1.81 -11.16
N SER A 52 -5.10 0.66 -11.70
CA SER A 52 -5.78 0.00 -12.81
C SER A 52 -6.92 -0.90 -12.34
N ILE A 53 -7.95 -1.05 -13.19
CA ILE A 53 -9.06 -1.99 -13.00
C ILE A 53 -9.25 -2.85 -14.24
N THR A 54 -9.75 -4.07 -14.06
CA THR A 54 -10.01 -5.03 -15.14
C THR A 54 -11.44 -4.95 -15.60
N ILE A 55 -11.67 -4.41 -16.82
CA ILE A 55 -13.02 -4.28 -17.41
C ILE A 55 -13.20 -5.23 -18.61
N SER A 56 -12.14 -5.42 -19.41
CA SER A 56 -12.22 -6.08 -20.73
C SER A 56 -12.17 -7.62 -20.68
N LYS A 57 -11.96 -8.23 -19.51
CA LYS A 57 -11.85 -9.68 -19.33
C LYS A 57 -12.43 -10.12 -17.98
N PRO A 58 -12.86 -11.39 -17.85
CA PRO A 58 -13.38 -11.91 -16.58
C PRO A 58 -12.27 -12.01 -15.52
N LEU A 59 -12.66 -11.89 -14.25
CA LEU A 59 -11.83 -12.20 -13.11
C LEU A 59 -12.07 -13.66 -12.69
N PHE A 60 -11.00 -14.43 -12.57
CA PHE A 60 -11.03 -15.78 -12.02
C PHE A 60 -10.54 -15.75 -10.57
N ILE A 61 -11.04 -16.68 -9.76
CA ILE A 61 -10.68 -16.77 -8.35
C ILE A 61 -10.29 -18.19 -7.97
N ASP A 62 -9.34 -18.29 -7.02
CA ASP A 62 -8.96 -19.52 -6.35
C ASP A 62 -8.99 -19.34 -4.84
N LYS A 63 -9.49 -20.36 -4.12
CA LYS A 63 -9.44 -20.39 -2.66
C LYS A 63 -8.08 -20.91 -2.22
N ILE A 64 -7.37 -20.13 -1.43
CA ILE A 64 -6.01 -20.42 -0.99
C ILE A 64 -6.02 -20.75 0.51
N LYS A 65 -5.31 -21.82 0.86
CA LYS A 65 -4.99 -22.17 2.25
C LYS A 65 -3.47 -22.28 2.39
N ARG A 66 -2.93 -21.64 3.40
CA ARG A 66 -1.50 -21.69 3.73
C ARG A 66 -1.33 -22.14 5.21
N ARG A 67 -0.08 -22.26 5.64
CA ARG A 67 0.26 -22.63 7.02
C ARG A 67 -0.40 -21.70 8.05
N ASN A 68 -0.49 -22.19 9.28
CA ASN A 68 -0.97 -21.46 10.46
C ASN A 68 -2.39 -20.87 10.34
N GLY A 69 -3.24 -21.48 9.49
CA GLY A 69 -4.63 -21.06 9.32
C GLY A 69 -4.84 -19.84 8.44
N PHE A 70 -3.83 -19.44 7.65
CA PHE A 70 -4.03 -18.42 6.62
C PHE A 70 -4.96 -18.95 5.53
N GLU A 71 -6.06 -18.28 5.33
CA GLU A 71 -7.00 -18.51 4.24
C GLU A 71 -7.24 -17.22 3.46
N GLY A 72 -7.40 -17.33 2.15
CA GLY A 72 -7.65 -16.16 1.30
C GLY A 72 -8.17 -16.53 -0.08
N ILE A 73 -8.44 -15.51 -0.87
CA ILE A 73 -8.91 -15.62 -2.25
C ILE A 73 -7.89 -14.95 -3.17
N ALA A 74 -7.34 -15.74 -4.09
CA ALA A 74 -6.51 -15.25 -5.18
C ALA A 74 -7.41 -14.79 -6.33
N VAL A 75 -7.12 -13.62 -6.91
CA VAL A 75 -7.88 -13.04 -8.01
C VAL A 75 -6.95 -12.77 -9.20
N THR A 76 -7.38 -13.05 -10.42
CA THR A 76 -6.60 -12.73 -11.64
C THR A 76 -6.68 -11.25 -12.05
N GLY A 77 -6.86 -10.36 -11.08
CA GLY A 77 -7.04 -8.92 -11.26
C GLY A 77 -5.91 -8.09 -10.65
N SER A 78 -6.09 -6.78 -10.70
CA SER A 78 -5.26 -5.79 -10.02
C SER A 78 -5.54 -5.75 -8.51
N PRO A 79 -4.71 -5.09 -7.69
CA PRO A 79 -5.01 -4.85 -6.28
C PRO A 79 -6.35 -4.11 -6.06
N ALA A 80 -6.68 -3.13 -6.89
CA ALA A 80 -7.97 -2.44 -6.85
C ALA A 80 -9.15 -3.39 -7.16
N ASP A 81 -9.00 -4.30 -8.13
CA ASP A 81 -10.00 -5.34 -8.41
C ASP A 81 -10.22 -6.24 -7.19
N CYS A 82 -9.14 -6.59 -6.47
CA CYS A 82 -9.22 -7.41 -5.26
C CYS A 82 -10.04 -6.73 -4.17
N VAL A 83 -9.84 -5.43 -3.96
CA VAL A 83 -10.65 -4.64 -3.02
C VAL A 83 -12.12 -4.65 -3.45
N LYS A 84 -12.41 -4.30 -4.72
CA LYS A 84 -13.78 -4.30 -5.27
C LYS A 84 -14.44 -5.66 -5.11
N PHE A 85 -13.75 -6.73 -5.47
CA PHE A 85 -14.26 -8.09 -5.37
C PHE A 85 -14.50 -8.50 -3.91
N GLY A 86 -13.57 -8.19 -3.02
CA GLY A 86 -13.70 -8.44 -1.59
C GLY A 86 -14.94 -7.78 -0.99
N LEU A 87 -15.15 -6.51 -1.31
CA LEU A 87 -16.29 -5.73 -0.82
C LEU A 87 -17.64 -6.19 -1.39
N LYS A 88 -17.68 -6.63 -2.64
CA LYS A 88 -18.95 -6.93 -3.34
C LYS A 88 -19.34 -8.41 -3.31
N LYS A 89 -18.37 -9.33 -3.14
CA LYS A 89 -18.60 -10.77 -3.30
C LYS A 89 -18.19 -11.61 -2.09
N ILE A 90 -17.30 -11.12 -1.24
CA ILE A 90 -16.77 -11.90 -0.11
C ILE A 90 -17.35 -11.41 1.21
N LEU A 91 -17.43 -10.12 1.39
CA LEU A 91 -17.94 -9.52 2.62
C LEU A 91 -19.46 -9.25 2.52
N SER A 92 -20.21 -9.70 3.52
CA SER A 92 -21.64 -9.39 3.63
C SER A 92 -21.94 -7.95 4.04
N ASN A 93 -21.01 -7.33 4.77
CA ASN A 93 -21.05 -5.94 5.22
C ASN A 93 -19.67 -5.31 5.05
N ALA A 94 -19.62 -3.98 4.94
CA ALA A 94 -18.36 -3.25 4.84
C ALA A 94 -17.41 -3.62 5.99
N PRO A 95 -16.10 -3.75 5.71
CA PRO A 95 -15.11 -3.91 6.76
C PRO A 95 -14.89 -2.58 7.50
N ASP A 96 -14.35 -2.67 8.71
CA ASP A 96 -13.99 -1.50 9.51
C ASP A 96 -12.68 -0.88 9.03
N LEU A 97 -11.82 -1.69 8.38
CA LEU A 97 -10.49 -1.28 7.93
C LEU A 97 -10.04 -2.10 6.72
N ILE A 98 -9.39 -1.44 5.78
CA ILE A 98 -8.65 -2.08 4.67
C ILE A 98 -7.16 -1.87 4.87
N LEU A 99 -6.38 -2.94 4.79
CA LEU A 99 -4.93 -2.93 4.86
C LEU A 99 -4.37 -3.45 3.53
N SER A 100 -3.48 -2.70 2.92
CA SER A 100 -2.79 -3.09 1.70
C SER A 100 -1.29 -3.24 1.97
N GLY A 101 -0.72 -4.40 1.66
CA GLY A 101 0.73 -4.66 1.85
C GLY A 101 1.02 -6.00 2.52
N ILE A 102 2.18 -6.20 3.17
CA ILE A 102 3.34 -5.27 3.18
C ILE A 102 4.04 -5.35 1.82
N ASN A 103 4.16 -4.24 1.13
CA ASN A 103 4.88 -4.18 -0.13
C ASN A 103 6.40 -4.32 0.09
N LEU A 104 7.06 -5.06 -0.78
CA LEU A 104 8.53 -5.15 -0.83
C LEU A 104 9.07 -4.02 -1.71
N GLY A 105 9.71 -3.05 -1.09
CA GLY A 105 10.10 -1.77 -1.67
C GLY A 105 9.21 -0.64 -1.17
N SER A 106 9.81 0.51 -0.89
CA SER A 106 9.10 1.70 -0.41
C SER A 106 8.25 2.35 -1.51
N ASN A 107 7.15 2.96 -1.11
CA ASN A 107 6.28 3.76 -1.96
C ASN A 107 6.37 5.22 -1.51
N LEU A 108 7.39 5.93 -1.97
CA LEU A 108 7.78 7.28 -1.57
C LEU A 108 7.75 8.24 -2.76
N GLY A 109 7.55 9.51 -2.50
CA GLY A 109 7.59 10.55 -3.51
C GLY A 109 6.63 10.30 -4.68
N TYR A 110 7.09 10.48 -5.91
CA TYR A 110 6.28 10.28 -7.12
C TYR A 110 5.97 8.81 -7.42
N ASN A 111 6.72 7.85 -6.84
CA ASN A 111 6.48 6.42 -7.05
C ASN A 111 5.13 5.96 -6.47
N ILE A 112 4.53 6.73 -5.57
CA ILE A 112 3.18 6.51 -5.05
C ILE A 112 2.15 6.34 -6.18
N ILE A 113 2.30 7.09 -7.29
CA ILE A 113 1.37 7.07 -8.44
C ILE A 113 1.36 5.71 -9.14
N TYR A 114 2.49 5.02 -9.17
CA TYR A 114 2.63 3.71 -9.82
C TYR A 114 2.32 2.53 -8.90
N SER A 115 2.16 2.77 -7.60
CA SER A 115 2.00 1.73 -6.58
C SER A 115 0.63 1.06 -6.63
N GLY A 116 0.60 -0.25 -6.84
CA GLY A 116 -0.58 -1.08 -6.68
C GLY A 116 -1.04 -1.19 -5.22
N THR A 117 -0.11 -1.22 -4.28
CA THR A 117 -0.38 -1.23 -2.83
C THR A 117 -1.11 0.05 -2.39
N VAL A 118 -0.63 1.22 -2.80
CA VAL A 118 -1.27 2.51 -2.51
C VAL A 118 -2.63 2.60 -3.21
N ALA A 119 -2.71 2.19 -4.48
CA ALA A 119 -3.95 2.19 -5.26
C ALA A 119 -5.06 1.35 -4.60
N ALA A 120 -4.75 0.19 -4.05
CA ALA A 120 -5.71 -0.63 -3.32
C ALA A 120 -6.26 0.07 -2.07
N ALA A 121 -5.40 0.76 -1.32
CA ALA A 121 -5.84 1.56 -0.18
C ALA A 121 -6.72 2.74 -0.62
N ILE A 122 -6.37 3.43 -1.71
CA ILE A 122 -7.19 4.49 -2.30
C ILE A 122 -8.56 3.94 -2.74
N GLU A 123 -8.60 2.76 -3.38
CA GLU A 123 -9.86 2.12 -3.76
C GLU A 123 -10.79 1.90 -2.55
N GLY A 124 -10.23 1.47 -1.42
CA GLY A 124 -10.97 1.33 -0.17
C GLY A 124 -11.51 2.68 0.35
N ALA A 125 -10.70 3.72 0.34
CA ALA A 125 -11.10 5.06 0.77
C ALA A 125 -12.20 5.67 -0.15
N MET A 126 -12.14 5.41 -1.45
CA MET A 126 -13.20 5.78 -2.41
C MET A 126 -14.54 5.09 -2.10
N GLN A 127 -14.50 3.91 -1.45
CA GLN A 127 -15.70 3.21 -0.95
C GLN A 127 -16.09 3.65 0.48
N ASN A 128 -15.55 4.76 0.98
CA ASN A 128 -15.77 5.27 2.32
C ASN A 128 -15.32 4.33 3.45
N ILE A 129 -14.27 3.57 3.25
CA ILE A 129 -13.69 2.67 4.26
C ILE A 129 -12.29 3.20 4.65
N PRO A 130 -11.97 3.29 5.95
CA PRO A 130 -10.63 3.61 6.40
C PRO A 130 -9.62 2.65 5.79
N SER A 131 -8.52 3.17 5.23
CA SER A 131 -7.58 2.36 4.47
C SER A 131 -6.14 2.78 4.72
N ILE A 132 -5.24 1.80 4.83
CA ILE A 132 -3.81 2.01 5.10
C ILE A 132 -2.99 1.16 4.13
N ALA A 133 -2.00 1.78 3.51
CA ALA A 133 -0.98 1.10 2.72
C ALA A 133 0.30 0.95 3.54
N PHE A 134 0.92 -0.23 3.52
CA PHE A 134 2.17 -0.54 4.21
C PHE A 134 3.24 -1.01 3.25
N SER A 135 4.41 -0.43 3.34
CA SER A 135 5.59 -0.78 2.56
C SER A 135 6.82 -0.89 3.46
N ILE A 136 7.74 -1.78 3.14
CA ILE A 136 9.07 -1.85 3.77
C ILE A 136 10.13 -1.39 2.77
N ASP A 137 11.07 -0.58 3.21
CA ASP A 137 12.16 -0.06 2.37
C ASP A 137 13.23 -1.13 2.09
N SER A 138 12.78 -2.23 1.50
CA SER A 138 13.64 -3.34 1.07
C SER A 138 12.88 -4.29 0.13
N PHE A 139 13.53 -4.71 -0.93
CA PHE A 139 13.02 -5.78 -1.81
C PHE A 139 13.28 -7.20 -1.26
N ASN A 140 14.19 -7.34 -0.30
CA ASN A 140 14.53 -8.62 0.31
C ASN A 140 14.81 -8.48 1.82
N PRO A 141 13.79 -8.16 2.63
CA PRO A 141 13.95 -8.00 4.06
C PRO A 141 14.28 -9.34 4.73
N LYS A 142 15.23 -9.34 5.66
CA LYS A 142 15.59 -10.53 6.46
C LYS A 142 14.51 -10.91 7.48
N SER A 143 13.78 -9.93 7.98
CA SER A 143 12.69 -10.09 8.96
C SER A 143 11.62 -9.02 8.75
N PHE A 144 10.41 -9.30 9.20
CA PHE A 144 9.29 -8.34 9.30
C PHE A 144 9.03 -7.90 10.75
N ASP A 145 9.90 -8.15 11.70
CA ASP A 145 9.63 -7.89 13.13
C ASP A 145 9.42 -6.42 13.42
N THR A 146 10.27 -5.54 12.86
CA THR A 146 10.10 -4.09 12.94
C THR A 146 8.81 -3.66 12.27
N SER A 147 8.51 -4.18 11.08
CA SER A 147 7.27 -3.86 10.36
C SER A 147 6.03 -4.30 11.15
N LYS A 148 6.03 -5.50 11.73
CA LYS A 148 4.92 -5.99 12.56
C LYS A 148 4.70 -5.12 13.80
N SER A 149 5.78 -4.62 14.41
CA SER A 149 5.69 -3.71 15.56
C SER A 149 5.05 -2.38 15.17
N ILE A 150 5.50 -1.78 14.07
CA ILE A 150 4.94 -0.52 13.54
C ILE A 150 3.47 -0.71 13.13
N ILE A 151 3.14 -1.78 12.43
CA ILE A 151 1.76 -2.05 11.99
C ILE A 151 0.81 -2.13 13.18
N ARG A 152 1.19 -2.80 14.30
CA ARG A 152 0.38 -2.82 15.52
C ARG A 152 0.12 -1.41 16.06
N GLN A 153 1.15 -0.57 16.12
CA GLN A 153 1.03 0.80 16.59
C GLN A 153 0.09 1.61 15.67
N ILE A 154 0.26 1.49 14.36
CA ILE A 154 -0.54 2.22 13.37
C ILE A 154 -2.01 1.78 13.41
N ILE A 155 -2.31 0.47 13.53
CA ILE A 155 -3.69 -0.01 13.66
C ILE A 155 -4.33 0.54 14.94
N ASN A 156 -3.63 0.53 16.07
CA ASN A 156 -4.13 1.11 17.31
C ASN A 156 -4.41 2.62 17.15
N LEU A 157 -3.48 3.38 16.57
CA LEU A 157 -3.68 4.79 16.27
C LEU A 157 -4.91 5.04 15.39
N ALA A 158 -5.12 4.19 14.37
CA ALA A 158 -6.27 4.29 13.47
C ALA A 158 -7.61 4.03 14.18
N ILE A 159 -7.63 3.09 15.12
CA ILE A 159 -8.81 2.75 15.93
C ILE A 159 -9.13 3.92 16.90
N GLU A 160 -8.12 4.38 17.63
CA GLU A 160 -8.27 5.42 18.67
C GLU A 160 -8.70 6.76 18.09
N ASN A 161 -8.11 7.14 16.95
CA ASN A 161 -8.31 8.46 16.34
C ASN A 161 -9.33 8.49 15.21
N ARG A 162 -10.00 7.37 14.93
CA ARG A 162 -11.01 7.23 13.86
C ARG A 162 -10.51 7.83 12.54
N ILE A 163 -9.49 7.19 11.96
CA ILE A 163 -8.91 7.58 10.67
C ILE A 163 -9.97 8.08 9.67
N THR A 164 -9.72 9.23 9.07
CA THR A 164 -10.66 9.82 8.11
C THR A 164 -10.73 9.00 6.83
N LYS A 165 -11.90 8.98 6.18
CA LYS A 165 -12.14 8.26 4.92
C LYS A 165 -11.79 9.08 3.67
N LYS A 166 -11.32 10.32 3.86
CA LYS A 166 -10.95 11.23 2.77
C LYS A 166 -9.50 11.07 2.31
N PHE A 167 -8.69 10.40 3.12
CA PHE A 167 -7.27 10.16 2.91
C PHE A 167 -6.97 8.72 3.28
N ILE A 168 -5.98 8.14 2.63
CA ILE A 168 -5.31 6.93 3.12
C ILE A 168 -4.10 7.32 3.95
N TRP A 169 -3.65 6.43 4.82
CA TRP A 169 -2.31 6.52 5.38
C TRP A 169 -1.36 5.66 4.57
N ASN A 170 -0.41 6.30 3.90
CA ASN A 170 0.71 5.62 3.25
C ASN A 170 1.85 5.51 4.25
N VAL A 171 2.14 4.29 4.70
CA VAL A 171 3.13 4.01 5.73
C VAL A 171 4.32 3.31 5.11
N ASN A 172 5.49 3.94 5.20
CA ASN A 172 6.75 3.34 4.77
C ASN A 172 7.63 3.08 5.99
N ILE A 173 8.18 1.87 6.08
CA ILE A 173 8.90 1.37 7.24
C ILE A 173 10.35 1.12 6.84
N PRO A 174 11.35 1.69 7.52
CA PRO A 174 12.76 1.46 7.21
C PRO A 174 13.13 -0.02 7.46
N ASN A 175 14.04 -0.54 6.63
CA ASN A 175 14.55 -1.90 6.79
C ASN A 175 15.67 -1.94 7.84
N CYS A 176 15.35 -1.71 9.08
CA CYS A 176 16.26 -1.69 10.21
C CYS A 176 15.80 -2.59 11.36
N GLY A 177 16.68 -2.89 12.30
CA GLY A 177 16.32 -3.59 13.54
C GLY A 177 15.40 -2.74 14.43
N ILE A 178 14.64 -3.40 15.30
CA ILE A 178 13.69 -2.70 16.18
C ILE A 178 14.39 -1.72 17.14
N ASP A 179 15.61 -2.00 17.53
CA ASP A 179 16.49 -1.19 18.35
C ASP A 179 17.10 0.01 17.61
N GLN A 180 17.14 -0.03 16.29
CA GLN A 180 17.59 1.07 15.44
C GLN A 180 16.45 2.02 15.05
N LEU A 181 15.21 1.52 15.08
CA LEU A 181 14.03 2.29 14.73
C LEU A 181 13.84 3.45 15.72
N LYS A 182 13.84 4.67 15.22
CA LYS A 182 13.72 5.90 16.04
C LYS A 182 12.27 6.31 16.32
N GLY A 183 11.29 5.60 15.75
CA GLY A 183 9.87 5.85 15.96
C GLY A 183 9.08 6.11 14.67
N ILE A 184 7.96 6.81 14.80
CA ILE A 184 7.04 7.11 13.70
C ILE A 184 6.95 8.63 13.54
N LYS A 185 6.96 9.12 12.28
CA LYS A 185 6.77 10.54 11.96
C LYS A 185 5.71 10.72 10.89
N VAL A 186 4.93 11.79 11.01
CA VAL A 186 4.11 12.27 9.89
C VAL A 186 5.03 12.93 8.88
N ALA A 187 4.82 12.64 7.61
CA ALA A 187 5.64 13.13 6.53
C ALA A 187 4.79 13.65 5.37
N SER A 188 5.29 14.63 4.65
CA SER A 188 4.76 15.03 3.35
C SER A 188 5.28 14.10 2.25
N GLN A 189 4.52 13.99 1.14
CA GLN A 189 5.03 13.34 -0.06
C GLN A 189 6.24 14.11 -0.58
N GLY A 190 7.36 13.42 -0.74
CA GLY A 190 8.59 13.97 -1.28
C GLY A 190 8.65 13.97 -2.80
N ASN A 191 9.85 14.21 -3.34
CA ASN A 191 10.14 14.31 -4.77
C ASN A 191 10.90 13.10 -5.30
N GLN A 192 11.07 12.03 -4.52
CA GLN A 192 11.76 10.84 -4.99
C GLN A 192 11.09 10.27 -6.23
N TYR A 193 11.87 9.95 -7.26
CA TYR A 193 11.38 9.37 -8.51
C TYR A 193 12.39 8.37 -9.08
N PHE A 194 11.89 7.52 -9.99
CA PHE A 194 12.74 6.64 -10.78
C PHE A 194 13.20 7.38 -12.03
N ASN A 195 14.50 7.58 -12.16
CA ASN A 195 15.12 8.15 -13.36
C ASN A 195 15.37 7.01 -14.33
N ASP A 196 14.48 6.87 -15.29
CA ASP A 196 14.43 5.76 -16.24
C ASP A 196 15.22 6.05 -17.51
N ASP A 197 15.75 4.96 -18.10
CA ASP A 197 16.37 4.88 -19.41
C ASP A 197 16.00 3.53 -20.04
N PHE A 198 16.39 3.29 -21.28
CA PHE A 198 16.11 2.05 -22.00
C PHE A 198 17.41 1.39 -22.48
N ASP A 199 17.66 0.17 -22.00
CA ASP A 199 18.71 -0.71 -22.49
C ASP A 199 18.21 -1.46 -23.75
N THR A 200 18.84 -1.19 -24.88
CA THR A 200 18.49 -1.78 -26.18
C THR A 200 19.20 -3.12 -26.35
N ARG A 201 18.46 -4.15 -26.70
CA ARG A 201 18.97 -5.49 -27.00
C ARG A 201 18.38 -6.03 -28.28
N VAL A 202 18.96 -7.12 -28.81
CA VAL A 202 18.51 -7.78 -30.04
C VAL A 202 18.24 -9.25 -29.74
N ASP A 203 17.11 -9.75 -30.18
CA ASP A 203 16.77 -11.17 -30.08
C ASP A 203 17.52 -12.02 -31.11
N PRO A 204 17.53 -13.39 -31.02
CA PRO A 204 18.18 -14.26 -31.98
C PRO A 204 17.64 -14.16 -33.42
N LYS A 205 16.51 -13.50 -33.66
CA LYS A 205 15.91 -13.26 -34.97
C LYS A 205 16.24 -11.88 -35.57
N GLY A 206 17.00 -11.06 -34.82
CA GLY A 206 17.38 -9.72 -35.24
C GLY A 206 16.36 -8.61 -34.88
N ASN A 207 15.34 -8.91 -34.05
CA ASN A 207 14.38 -7.87 -33.59
C ASN A 207 14.93 -7.13 -32.38
N GLU A 208 14.89 -5.82 -32.40
CA GLU A 208 15.24 -5.00 -31.23
C GLU A 208 14.14 -5.09 -30.16
N TYR A 209 14.56 -5.14 -28.89
CA TYR A 209 13.70 -5.02 -27.73
C TYR A 209 14.39 -4.21 -26.64
N TYR A 210 13.60 -3.64 -25.74
CA TYR A 210 14.05 -2.64 -24.79
C TYR A 210 13.69 -3.04 -23.36
N TRP A 211 14.66 -2.93 -22.45
CA TRP A 211 14.41 -3.01 -21.02
C TRP A 211 14.44 -1.62 -20.42
N MET A 212 13.40 -1.26 -19.69
CA MET A 212 13.46 -0.08 -18.83
C MET A 212 14.47 -0.36 -17.71
N VAL A 213 15.46 0.50 -17.59
CA VAL A 213 16.52 0.50 -16.58
C VAL A 213 16.58 1.86 -15.92
N GLY A 214 17.28 1.98 -14.81
CA GLY A 214 17.42 3.28 -14.14
C GLY A 214 17.75 3.13 -12.66
N ASN A 215 17.67 4.24 -11.97
CA ASN A 215 17.94 4.32 -10.54
C ASN A 215 16.99 5.29 -9.85
N MET A 216 16.79 5.07 -8.55
CA MET A 216 16.04 5.99 -7.72
C MET A 216 16.85 7.27 -7.51
N VAL A 217 16.23 8.41 -7.80
CA VAL A 217 16.76 9.73 -7.54
C VAL A 217 15.92 10.39 -6.45
N ASP A 218 16.58 10.96 -5.48
CA ASP A 218 15.98 11.67 -4.39
C ASP A 218 16.76 12.95 -4.13
N GLU A 219 16.26 14.02 -4.68
CA GLU A 219 16.83 15.37 -4.56
C GLU A 219 16.16 16.16 -3.41
N ASP A 220 15.27 15.51 -2.66
CA ASP A 220 14.51 16.15 -1.60
C ASP A 220 15.35 16.29 -0.33
N SER A 221 15.69 17.53 0.01
CA SER A 221 16.41 17.89 1.24
C SER A 221 15.47 18.36 2.36
N THR A 222 14.16 18.30 2.15
CA THR A 222 13.18 18.76 3.15
C THR A 222 13.07 17.75 4.31
N PHE A 223 13.24 18.26 5.54
CA PHE A 223 13.31 17.44 6.76
C PHE A 223 12.02 16.69 7.12
N ASP A 224 10.94 16.96 6.41
CA ASP A 224 9.62 16.34 6.62
C ASP A 224 9.14 15.52 5.42
N SER A 225 9.96 15.33 4.39
CA SER A 225 9.61 14.45 3.28
C SER A 225 9.62 12.97 3.70
N ASP A 226 8.76 12.17 3.07
CA ASP A 226 8.60 10.75 3.35
C ASP A 226 9.92 9.97 3.15
N SER A 227 10.67 10.29 2.11
CA SER A 227 11.97 9.71 1.82
C SER A 227 13.04 10.08 2.87
N TYR A 228 13.10 11.36 3.28
CA TYR A 228 14.00 11.80 4.32
C TYR A 228 13.72 11.10 5.65
N VAL A 229 12.45 10.99 6.03
CA VAL A 229 12.01 10.34 7.27
C VAL A 229 12.46 8.87 7.30
N VAL A 230 12.23 8.13 6.20
CA VAL A 230 12.57 6.69 6.11
C VAL A 230 14.10 6.50 6.11
N LYS A 231 14.86 7.30 5.37
CA LYS A 231 16.33 7.27 5.35
C LYS A 231 16.96 7.53 6.73
N ASN A 232 16.25 8.21 7.60
CA ASN A 232 16.71 8.52 8.97
C ASN A 232 16.18 7.55 10.04
N ASP A 233 15.79 6.33 9.65
CA ASP A 233 15.31 5.25 10.52
C ASP A 233 14.01 5.55 11.27
N TYR A 234 13.13 6.40 10.72
CA TYR A 234 11.76 6.57 11.19
C TYR A 234 10.78 5.91 10.21
N ALA A 235 9.73 5.31 10.72
CA ALA A 235 8.59 4.98 9.89
C ALA A 235 7.83 6.27 9.52
N SER A 236 7.54 6.47 8.23
CA SER A 236 6.75 7.61 7.77
C SER A 236 5.27 7.28 7.70
N ILE A 237 4.41 8.24 8.04
CA ILE A 237 2.98 8.23 7.73
C ILE A 237 2.68 9.45 6.87
N SER A 238 2.32 9.22 5.62
CA SER A 238 1.91 10.30 4.71
C SER A 238 0.41 10.18 4.43
N PRO A 239 -0.41 11.17 4.84
CA PRO A 239 -1.82 11.21 4.46
C PRO A 239 -1.95 11.54 2.97
N ILE A 240 -2.39 10.57 2.15
CA ILE A 240 -2.53 10.73 0.70
C ILE A 240 -4.01 10.86 0.35
N GLY A 241 -4.36 11.97 -0.30
CA GLY A 241 -5.68 12.20 -0.87
C GLY A 241 -5.79 11.62 -2.28
N PHE A 242 -7.01 11.45 -2.73
CA PHE A 242 -7.32 11.00 -4.11
C PHE A 242 -8.14 12.02 -4.90
N ASN A 243 -8.33 13.23 -4.38
CA ASN A 243 -8.78 14.38 -5.15
C ASN A 243 -7.55 15.03 -5.79
N LEU A 244 -7.43 14.89 -7.09
CA LEU A 244 -6.27 15.37 -7.85
C LEU A 244 -6.40 16.84 -8.26
N SER A 245 -7.52 17.52 -7.93
CA SER A 245 -7.71 18.93 -8.24
C SER A 245 -7.00 19.83 -7.22
N SER A 246 -6.26 20.80 -7.69
CA SER A 246 -5.67 21.86 -6.87
C SER A 246 -6.67 23.02 -6.71
N SER A 247 -7.16 23.25 -5.50
CA SER A 247 -8.06 24.38 -5.23
C SER A 247 -7.42 25.72 -5.55
N LYS A 248 -6.12 25.86 -5.29
CA LYS A 248 -5.36 27.06 -5.61
C LYS A 248 -5.33 27.33 -7.12
N GLU A 249 -4.97 26.32 -7.91
CA GLU A 249 -4.91 26.46 -9.38
C GLU A 249 -6.31 26.73 -9.98
N ILE A 250 -7.36 26.13 -9.42
CA ILE A 250 -8.74 26.41 -9.84
C ILE A 250 -9.09 27.88 -9.63
N GLU A 251 -8.73 28.45 -8.48
CA GLU A 251 -8.97 29.87 -8.18
C GLU A 251 -8.19 30.80 -9.12
N GLU A 252 -6.92 30.47 -9.42
CA GLU A 252 -6.11 31.24 -10.36
C GLU A 252 -6.68 31.16 -11.78
N MET A 253 -7.09 30.00 -12.24
CA MET A 253 -7.70 29.83 -13.57
C MET A 253 -9.03 30.58 -13.70
N ARG A 254 -9.84 30.64 -12.65
CA ARG A 254 -11.08 31.45 -12.65
C ARG A 254 -10.81 32.91 -12.91
N LYS A 255 -9.79 33.50 -12.27
CA LYS A 255 -9.39 34.90 -12.48
C LYS A 255 -8.90 35.20 -13.92
N ILE A 256 -8.46 34.18 -14.64
CA ILE A 256 -8.01 34.31 -16.03
C ILE A 256 -9.19 34.27 -17.00
N LEU A 257 -10.28 33.56 -16.64
CA LEU A 257 -11.45 33.33 -17.51
C LEU A 257 -12.58 34.36 -17.28
N ASP A 258 -12.59 35.05 -16.13
CA ASP A 258 -13.50 36.18 -15.81
C ASP A 258 -12.93 37.49 -16.36
#